data_7dbf94108a4c521452c68b7715e319f5
#
_entry.id   7dbf94108a4c521452c68b7715e319f5
#
_cell.length_a   1.000
_cell.length_b   1.000
_cell.length_c   1.000
_cell.angle_alpha   90.00
_cell.angle_beta   90.00
_cell.angle_gamma   90.00
#
_symmetry.space_group_name_H-M   'P 1'
#
loop_
_entity.id
_entity.type
_entity.pdbx_description
1 polymer ?
#
loop_
_entity_poly.entity_id
_entity_poly.type
_entity_poly.pdbx_seq_one_letter_code
_entity_poly.pdbx_strand_id
1 'polypeptide(L)'
;MRLPFFLFACLLLLPCTVTTAAAPSVQMDDIARFWSTYDAVLAEPDAAQRVALVRQHYVEPGSAGLHALMKVRNYTAAEYAQAMLAWPRFWASVRPLTANARHASATLEQDLAVFHRLYPALRPASITYAVGVLRTGGTTLGDQVLIGAEMALGDASVDVIELPEPLRSRLRVFYDSAPGANNAQNNLHEYVHTQQRETTGSLAQYAVREGVAEYIAERISGRRPALPLYAYGPLHESEIRARFRAEMDGDALDNWLYNNARNPFGVSDVGYYAGYRIAQEYMRQQPDEQAAIARMIELDYSDPVAVRGFIEASGWLPQR
;
A
#
# COMPACT_ATOMS: atom_id res chain seq x y z
N MET A 1 22.59 -55.24 53.49
CA MET A 1 21.61 -54.14 53.59
C MET A 1 22.02 -53.10 52.55
N ARG A 2 21.34 -53.07 51.36
CA ARG A 2 21.65 -52.16 50.25
C ARG A 2 20.58 -51.12 50.20
N LEU A 3 20.95 -49.83 50.40
CA LEU A 3 20.04 -48.65 50.22
C LEU A 3 19.87 -48.37 48.72
N PRO A 4 18.68 -47.96 48.23
CA PRO A 4 18.50 -47.51 46.88
C PRO A 4 18.76 -45.98 46.78
N PHE A 5 19.55 -45.61 45.80
CA PHE A 5 19.77 -44.22 45.40
C PHE A 5 18.56 -43.73 44.60
N PHE A 6 17.85 -42.72 45.10
CA PHE A 6 16.82 -41.99 44.37
C PHE A 6 17.49 -40.85 43.58
N LEU A 7 17.47 -40.96 42.24
CA LEU A 7 17.83 -39.85 41.36
C LEU A 7 16.63 -38.87 41.26
N PHE A 8 16.79 -37.67 41.80
CA PHE A 8 15.86 -36.57 41.61
C PHE A 8 16.19 -35.92 40.26
N ALA A 9 15.34 -36.13 39.22
CA ALA A 9 15.43 -35.41 37.98
C ALA A 9 14.80 -34.02 38.16
N CYS A 10 15.64 -32.97 38.23
CA CYS A 10 15.20 -31.58 38.23
C CYS A 10 14.80 -31.18 36.81
N LEU A 11 13.49 -31.07 36.55
CA LEU A 11 12.94 -30.56 35.30
C LEU A 11 13.12 -29.04 35.30
N LEU A 12 14.12 -28.55 34.57
CA LEU A 12 14.31 -27.10 34.31
C LEU A 12 13.21 -26.63 33.34
N LEU A 13 12.17 -26.00 33.86
CA LEU A 13 11.21 -25.23 33.10
C LEU A 13 11.91 -23.98 32.59
N LEU A 14 12.33 -23.97 31.33
CA LEU A 14 12.79 -22.76 30.64
C LEU A 14 11.57 -21.82 30.45
N PRO A 15 11.64 -20.56 30.89
CA PRO A 15 10.56 -19.62 30.62
C PRO A 15 10.51 -19.36 29.11
N CYS A 16 9.37 -19.68 28.49
CA CYS A 16 9.06 -19.28 27.14
C CYS A 16 8.86 -17.76 27.15
N THR A 17 9.90 -17.00 26.79
CA THR A 17 9.77 -15.55 26.57
C THR A 17 8.91 -15.35 25.35
N VAL A 18 7.63 -15.02 25.57
CA VAL A 18 6.77 -14.50 24.51
C VAL A 18 7.35 -13.15 24.14
N THR A 19 8.09 -13.10 23.04
CA THR A 19 8.51 -11.85 22.42
C THR A 19 7.24 -11.18 21.92
N THR A 20 6.70 -10.22 22.65
CA THR A 20 5.66 -9.33 22.14
C THR A 20 6.25 -8.62 20.93
N ALA A 21 5.70 -8.88 19.73
CA ALA A 21 6.04 -8.12 18.55
C ALA A 21 5.87 -6.62 18.88
N ALA A 22 6.89 -5.82 18.59
CA ALA A 22 6.82 -4.38 18.79
C ALA A 22 5.60 -3.84 18.03
N ALA A 23 4.78 -3.02 18.69
CA ALA A 23 3.66 -2.36 18.03
C ALA A 23 4.18 -1.57 16.81
N PRO A 24 3.46 -1.57 15.69
CA PRO A 24 3.89 -0.85 14.50
C PRO A 24 4.05 0.62 14.83
N SER A 25 5.20 1.20 14.50
CA SER A 25 5.43 2.62 14.72
C SER A 25 4.80 3.41 13.57
N VAL A 26 3.81 4.24 13.87
CA VAL A 26 3.23 5.20 12.91
C VAL A 26 3.88 6.56 13.12
N GLN A 27 4.56 7.08 12.10
CA GLN A 27 5.25 8.36 12.13
C GLN A 27 4.55 9.37 11.22
N MET A 28 4.31 10.60 11.73
CA MET A 28 3.58 11.66 11.03
C MET A 28 4.24 13.04 11.16
N ASP A 29 5.39 13.12 11.85
CA ASP A 29 6.06 14.40 12.14
C ASP A 29 6.53 15.12 10.87
N ASP A 30 6.77 14.37 9.80
CA ASP A 30 7.16 14.93 8.52
C ASP A 30 6.05 15.79 7.88
N ILE A 31 4.78 15.56 8.20
CA ILE A 31 3.68 16.42 7.73
C ILE A 31 3.79 17.83 8.30
N ALA A 32 3.98 17.94 9.63
CA ALA A 32 4.13 19.25 10.27
C ALA A 32 5.41 19.96 9.79
N ARG A 33 6.50 19.21 9.62
CA ARG A 33 7.78 19.69 9.09
C ARG A 33 7.64 20.22 7.67
N PHE A 34 6.89 19.53 6.81
CA PHE A 34 6.59 19.98 5.45
C PHE A 34 5.86 21.33 5.46
N TRP A 35 4.79 21.47 6.25
CA TRP A 35 3.99 22.71 6.25
C TRP A 35 4.75 23.90 6.82
N SER A 36 5.58 23.70 7.85
CA SER A 36 6.48 24.76 8.34
C SER A 36 7.48 25.19 7.28
N THR A 37 8.03 24.22 6.54
CA THR A 37 8.97 24.50 5.43
C THR A 37 8.24 25.20 4.26
N TYR A 38 7.03 24.77 3.94
CA TYR A 38 6.20 25.38 2.90
C TYR A 38 5.99 26.88 3.16
N ASP A 39 5.60 27.23 4.39
CA ASP A 39 5.39 28.64 4.78
C ASP A 39 6.68 29.45 4.66
N ALA A 40 7.83 28.90 5.03
CA ALA A 40 9.14 29.53 4.89
C ALA A 40 9.55 29.71 3.42
N VAL A 41 9.31 28.71 2.58
CA VAL A 41 9.60 28.76 1.13
C VAL A 41 8.78 29.81 0.42
N LEU A 42 7.51 29.98 0.78
CA LEU A 42 6.65 31.01 0.19
C LEU A 42 7.09 32.45 0.57
N ALA A 43 7.69 32.63 1.74
CA ALA A 43 8.18 33.93 2.21
C ALA A 43 9.56 34.30 1.62
N GLU A 44 10.32 33.33 1.10
CA GLU A 44 11.69 33.53 0.61
C GLU A 44 11.68 33.97 -0.87
N PRO A 45 12.27 35.13 -1.25
CA PRO A 45 12.33 35.58 -2.63
C PRO A 45 13.39 34.89 -3.50
N ASP A 46 14.50 34.44 -2.89
CA ASP A 46 15.61 33.85 -3.63
C ASP A 46 15.40 32.35 -3.92
N ALA A 47 15.51 31.99 -5.19
CA ALA A 47 15.24 30.62 -5.63
C ALA A 47 16.23 29.59 -5.07
N ALA A 48 17.52 29.94 -4.91
CA ALA A 48 18.52 29.03 -4.34
C ALA A 48 18.29 28.84 -2.84
N GLN A 49 17.89 29.89 -2.13
CA GLN A 49 17.54 29.84 -0.72
C GLN A 49 16.30 28.99 -0.46
N ARG A 50 15.28 29.05 -1.34
CA ARG A 50 14.10 28.16 -1.26
C ARG A 50 14.49 26.66 -1.26
N VAL A 51 15.38 26.28 -2.16
CA VAL A 51 15.88 24.90 -2.22
C VAL A 51 16.68 24.56 -0.96
N ALA A 52 17.48 25.50 -0.45
CA ALA A 52 18.22 25.33 0.80
C ALA A 52 17.27 25.15 2.00
N LEU A 53 16.19 25.93 2.10
CA LEU A 53 15.15 25.80 3.12
C LEU A 53 14.50 24.40 3.09
N VAL A 54 14.11 23.90 1.92
CA VAL A 54 13.55 22.53 1.79
C VAL A 54 14.55 21.50 2.27
N ARG A 55 15.83 21.63 1.88
CA ARG A 55 16.87 20.70 2.30
C ARG A 55 17.05 20.72 3.82
N GLN A 56 17.22 21.89 4.41
CA GLN A 56 17.58 22.06 5.82
C GLN A 56 16.42 21.80 6.78
N HIS A 57 15.18 22.13 6.38
CA HIS A 57 14.02 22.09 7.26
C HIS A 57 13.06 20.93 7.01
N TYR A 58 13.10 20.30 5.83
CA TYR A 58 12.27 19.15 5.52
C TYR A 58 13.07 17.88 5.29
N VAL A 59 14.06 17.92 4.37
CA VAL A 59 14.78 16.71 3.96
C VAL A 59 15.76 16.22 5.04
N GLU A 60 16.73 17.05 5.43
CA GLU A 60 17.80 16.63 6.37
C GLU A 60 17.27 16.17 7.73
N PRO A 61 16.32 16.88 8.39
CA PRO A 61 15.74 16.42 9.66
C PRO A 61 14.59 15.40 9.47
N GLY A 62 14.32 14.99 8.24
CA GLY A 62 13.23 14.06 7.90
C GLY A 62 13.43 12.67 8.49
N SER A 63 12.33 11.95 8.67
CA SER A 63 12.37 10.58 9.14
C SER A 63 13.04 9.64 8.13
N ALA A 64 13.43 8.46 8.59
CA ALA A 64 13.92 7.39 7.70
C ALA A 64 12.88 7.04 6.63
N GLY A 65 11.58 7.12 6.97
CA GLY A 65 10.49 6.88 6.02
C GLY A 65 10.37 7.98 4.96
N LEU A 66 10.55 9.27 5.31
CA LEU A 66 10.63 10.35 4.31
C LEU A 66 11.78 10.11 3.33
N HIS A 67 12.97 9.77 3.84
CA HIS A 67 14.12 9.49 2.99
C HIS A 67 13.89 8.28 2.08
N ALA A 68 13.24 7.23 2.59
CA ALA A 68 12.84 6.06 1.81
C ALA A 68 11.83 6.43 0.71
N LEU A 69 10.81 7.24 1.03
CA LEU A 69 9.83 7.73 0.06
C LEU A 69 10.50 8.56 -1.05
N MET A 70 11.39 9.47 -0.67
CA MET A 70 12.15 10.27 -1.62
C MET A 70 13.00 9.39 -2.55
N LYS A 71 13.65 8.37 -2.00
CA LYS A 71 14.46 7.42 -2.76
C LYS A 71 13.61 6.63 -3.77
N VAL A 72 12.50 6.04 -3.33
CA VAL A 72 11.62 5.20 -4.18
C VAL A 72 10.97 6.02 -5.29
N ARG A 73 10.64 7.28 -5.02
CA ARG A 73 9.92 8.16 -5.96
C ARG A 73 10.83 9.20 -6.63
N ASN A 74 12.13 9.16 -6.37
CA ASN A 74 13.14 10.08 -6.93
C ASN A 74 12.77 11.55 -6.68
N TYR A 75 12.32 11.89 -5.47
CA TYR A 75 12.04 13.27 -5.10
C TYR A 75 13.32 14.03 -4.76
N THR A 76 13.37 15.30 -5.10
CA THR A 76 14.49 16.20 -4.80
C THR A 76 14.03 17.47 -4.09
N ALA A 77 14.92 18.11 -3.31
CA ALA A 77 14.61 19.39 -2.66
C ALA A 77 14.23 20.50 -3.66
N ALA A 78 14.86 20.50 -4.83
CA ALA A 78 14.54 21.46 -5.88
C ALA A 78 13.12 21.26 -6.43
N GLU A 79 12.71 20.01 -6.63
CA GLU A 79 11.36 19.69 -7.10
C GLU A 79 10.30 20.05 -6.07
N TYR A 80 10.55 19.79 -4.76
CA TYR A 80 9.66 20.28 -3.70
C TYR A 80 9.49 21.80 -3.74
N ALA A 81 10.60 22.56 -3.78
CA ALA A 81 10.56 24.03 -3.83
C ALA A 81 9.79 24.52 -5.06
N GLN A 82 9.99 23.91 -6.21
CA GLN A 82 9.26 24.22 -7.44
C GLN A 82 7.76 23.95 -7.31
N ALA A 83 7.38 22.77 -6.81
CA ALA A 83 5.98 22.36 -6.67
C ALA A 83 5.23 23.26 -5.67
N MET A 84 5.87 23.63 -4.55
CA MET A 84 5.30 24.54 -3.54
C MET A 84 4.90 25.88 -4.14
N LEU A 85 5.68 26.41 -5.07
CA LEU A 85 5.42 27.70 -5.72
C LEU A 85 4.45 27.59 -6.90
N ALA A 86 4.51 26.48 -7.64
CA ALA A 86 3.74 26.32 -8.86
C ALA A 86 2.25 26.05 -8.60
N TRP A 87 1.90 25.47 -7.44
CA TRP A 87 0.56 24.96 -7.16
C TRP A 87 -0.01 25.44 -5.82
N PRO A 88 -0.06 26.75 -5.53
CA PRO A 88 -0.49 27.27 -4.23
C PRO A 88 -1.94 26.91 -3.88
N ARG A 89 -2.86 26.87 -4.84
CA ARG A 89 -4.26 26.48 -4.61
C ARG A 89 -4.36 24.99 -4.26
N PHE A 90 -3.60 24.15 -4.96
CA PHE A 90 -3.51 22.74 -4.65
C PHE A 90 -3.06 22.53 -3.18
N TRP A 91 -1.93 23.12 -2.80
CA TRP A 91 -1.40 22.98 -1.45
C TRP A 91 -2.33 23.54 -0.39
N ALA A 92 -2.99 24.68 -0.64
CA ALA A 92 -3.97 25.24 0.26
C ALA A 92 -5.17 24.31 0.49
N SER A 93 -5.62 23.59 -0.54
CA SER A 93 -6.73 22.65 -0.45
C SER A 93 -6.34 21.34 0.27
N VAL A 94 -5.11 20.89 0.11
CA VAL A 94 -4.59 19.63 0.71
C VAL A 94 -4.19 19.79 2.17
N ARG A 95 -3.69 20.98 2.57
CA ARG A 95 -3.19 21.23 3.93
C ARG A 95 -4.14 20.81 5.05
N PRO A 96 -5.43 21.20 5.05
CA PRO A 96 -6.37 20.77 6.11
C PRO A 96 -6.64 19.27 6.09
N LEU A 97 -6.57 18.62 4.93
CA LEU A 97 -6.81 17.18 4.80
C LEU A 97 -5.66 16.36 5.40
N THR A 98 -4.41 16.81 5.23
CA THR A 98 -3.24 16.15 5.82
C THR A 98 -3.22 16.22 7.35
N ALA A 99 -3.90 17.18 7.97
CA ALA A 99 -4.08 17.25 9.43
C ALA A 99 -4.87 16.04 9.99
N ASN A 100 -5.65 15.35 9.14
CA ASN A 100 -6.44 14.17 9.50
C ASN A 100 -5.63 12.87 9.57
N ALA A 101 -4.33 12.86 9.29
CA ALA A 101 -3.49 11.66 9.27
C ALA A 101 -3.65 10.80 10.53
N ARG A 102 -3.65 11.41 11.71
CA ARG A 102 -3.83 10.71 12.99
C ARG A 102 -5.21 10.04 13.10
N HIS A 103 -6.27 10.68 12.63
CA HIS A 103 -7.60 10.08 12.60
C HIS A 103 -7.68 8.94 11.59
N ALA A 104 -7.11 9.13 10.41
CA ALA A 104 -7.07 8.13 9.35
C ALA A 104 -6.30 6.86 9.71
N SER A 105 -5.39 6.93 10.70
CA SER A 105 -4.64 5.78 11.21
C SER A 105 -5.21 5.22 12.54
N ALA A 106 -6.31 5.76 13.06
CA ALA A 106 -6.81 5.44 14.40
C ALA A 106 -7.22 3.96 14.59
N THR A 107 -7.64 3.27 13.53
CA THR A 107 -8.01 1.84 13.58
C THR A 107 -6.84 0.89 13.38
N LEU A 108 -5.68 1.41 13.00
CA LEU A 108 -4.57 0.61 12.51
C LEU A 108 -4.05 -0.42 13.51
N GLU A 109 -3.95 -0.08 14.80
CA GLU A 109 -3.51 -1.03 15.83
C GLU A 109 -4.49 -2.20 15.97
N GLN A 110 -5.79 -1.93 15.93
CA GLN A 110 -6.83 -2.96 15.97
C GLN A 110 -6.79 -3.83 14.72
N ASP A 111 -6.67 -3.22 13.55
CA ASP A 111 -6.57 -3.90 12.26
C ASP A 111 -5.32 -4.81 12.23
N LEU A 112 -4.19 -4.35 12.71
CA LEU A 112 -2.96 -5.16 12.77
C LEU A 112 -3.04 -6.28 13.81
N ALA A 113 -3.78 -6.11 14.91
CA ALA A 113 -4.07 -7.20 15.83
C ALA A 113 -4.97 -8.27 15.18
N VAL A 114 -5.92 -7.88 14.30
CA VAL A 114 -6.66 -8.83 13.45
C VAL A 114 -5.70 -9.53 12.48
N PHE A 115 -4.84 -8.79 11.83
CA PHE A 115 -3.87 -9.35 10.88
C PHE A 115 -2.97 -10.40 11.55
N HIS A 116 -2.43 -10.10 12.72
CA HIS A 116 -1.61 -11.05 13.47
C HIS A 116 -2.38 -12.33 13.86
N ARG A 117 -3.69 -12.22 14.15
CA ARG A 117 -4.52 -13.41 14.39
C ARG A 117 -4.73 -14.25 13.13
N LEU A 118 -4.92 -13.59 11.98
CA LEU A 118 -5.11 -14.26 10.69
C LEU A 118 -3.80 -14.82 10.12
N TYR A 119 -2.68 -14.17 10.42
CA TYR A 119 -1.34 -14.54 9.98
C TYR A 119 -0.33 -14.44 11.14
N PRO A 120 -0.18 -15.49 11.97
CA PRO A 120 0.69 -15.47 13.15
C PRO A 120 2.17 -15.20 12.86
N ALA A 121 2.64 -15.44 11.63
CA ALA A 121 3.99 -15.15 11.16
C ALA A 121 4.20 -13.68 10.74
N LEU A 122 3.23 -12.79 11.04
CA LEU A 122 3.28 -11.37 10.69
C LEU A 122 4.56 -10.73 11.22
N ARG A 123 5.34 -10.15 10.31
CA ARG A 123 6.56 -9.40 10.65
C ARG A 123 6.19 -7.94 10.93
N PRO A 124 6.81 -7.30 11.95
CA PRO A 124 6.60 -5.89 12.21
C PRO A 124 7.08 -5.04 11.03
N ALA A 125 6.33 -3.98 10.72
CA ALA A 125 6.70 -2.97 9.74
C ALA A 125 6.41 -1.57 10.29
N SER A 126 7.14 -0.56 9.83
CA SER A 126 6.87 0.84 10.15
C SER A 126 5.94 1.47 9.13
N ILE A 127 5.15 2.46 9.55
CA ILE A 127 4.29 3.25 8.66
C ILE A 127 4.65 4.71 8.81
N THR A 128 5.03 5.36 7.71
CA THR A 128 5.36 6.79 7.70
C THR A 128 4.44 7.54 6.77
N TYR A 129 3.80 8.59 7.30
CA TYR A 129 3.11 9.60 6.52
C TYR A 129 4.05 10.78 6.27
N ALA A 130 4.34 11.04 5.04
CA ALA A 130 5.11 12.20 4.62
C ALA A 130 4.44 12.87 3.41
N VAL A 131 4.72 14.15 3.18
CA VAL A 131 4.21 14.84 1.99
C VAL A 131 5.19 14.65 0.85
N GLY A 132 4.70 14.14 -0.28
CA GLY A 132 5.48 13.93 -1.50
C GLY A 132 5.28 15.02 -2.55
N VAL A 133 5.54 14.66 -3.81
CA VAL A 133 5.24 15.50 -4.99
C VAL A 133 4.40 14.70 -6.00
N LEU A 134 3.23 14.25 -5.57
CA LEU A 134 2.15 13.70 -6.38
C LEU A 134 2.47 12.42 -7.20
N ARG A 135 3.38 11.56 -6.71
CA ARG A 135 3.70 10.30 -7.39
C ARG A 135 3.15 9.06 -6.73
N THR A 136 2.69 9.13 -5.48
CA THR A 136 2.16 7.96 -4.78
C THR A 136 1.22 8.33 -3.65
N GLY A 137 0.13 7.57 -3.47
CA GLY A 137 -0.69 7.58 -2.26
C GLY A 137 -0.14 6.59 -1.22
N GLY A 138 0.45 5.47 -1.68
CA GLY A 138 1.12 4.48 -0.84
C GLY A 138 2.17 3.73 -1.64
N THR A 139 3.17 3.18 -0.96
CA THR A 139 4.21 2.29 -1.51
C THR A 139 4.99 1.66 -0.36
N THR A 140 5.82 0.67 -0.66
CA THR A 140 6.68 0.02 0.33
C THR A 140 8.16 0.07 -0.06
N LEU A 141 9.02 -0.03 0.95
CA LEU A 141 10.44 -0.32 0.77
C LEU A 141 10.89 -1.24 1.92
N GLY A 142 11.09 -2.51 1.65
CA GLY A 142 11.38 -3.51 2.68
C GLY A 142 10.25 -3.62 3.70
N ASP A 143 10.55 -3.34 4.97
CA ASP A 143 9.61 -3.33 6.10
C ASP A 143 9.01 -1.93 6.39
N GLN A 144 9.05 -1.03 5.43
CA GLN A 144 8.51 0.33 5.56
C GLN A 144 7.31 0.53 4.64
N VAL A 145 6.17 0.90 5.20
CA VAL A 145 5.01 1.44 4.50
C VAL A 145 5.16 2.96 4.42
N LEU A 146 5.11 3.50 3.23
CA LEU A 146 5.39 4.89 2.92
C LEU A 146 4.16 5.54 2.29
N ILE A 147 3.51 6.44 3.01
CA ILE A 147 2.26 7.07 2.62
C ILE A 147 2.52 8.52 2.19
N GLY A 148 2.20 8.82 0.92
CA GLY A 148 2.17 10.18 0.41
C GLY A 148 0.90 10.88 0.87
N ALA A 149 1.01 11.64 1.98
CA ALA A 149 -0.14 12.18 2.70
C ALA A 149 -1.00 13.12 1.84
N GLU A 150 -0.38 13.88 0.94
CA GLU A 150 -1.07 14.79 0.03
C GLU A 150 -2.03 14.05 -0.91
N MET A 151 -1.69 12.81 -1.27
CA MET A 151 -2.55 11.98 -2.11
C MET A 151 -3.48 11.11 -1.26
N ALA A 152 -2.93 10.38 -0.31
CA ALA A 152 -3.66 9.36 0.45
C ALA A 152 -4.78 9.92 1.33
N LEU A 153 -4.69 11.17 1.77
CA LEU A 153 -5.66 11.81 2.66
C LEU A 153 -6.61 12.77 1.93
N GLY A 154 -6.48 12.87 0.61
CA GLY A 154 -7.29 13.76 -0.21
C GLY A 154 -8.72 13.27 -0.44
N ASP A 155 -9.55 14.17 -0.94
CA ASP A 155 -10.92 13.89 -1.38
C ASP A 155 -11.31 14.82 -2.56
N ALA A 156 -12.57 14.81 -2.96
CA ALA A 156 -13.09 15.59 -4.07
C ALA A 156 -12.92 17.11 -3.90
N SER A 157 -12.66 17.63 -2.70
CA SER A 157 -12.42 19.05 -2.43
C SER A 157 -11.03 19.55 -2.85
N VAL A 158 -10.11 18.64 -3.18
CA VAL A 158 -8.76 19.02 -3.61
C VAL A 158 -8.80 19.78 -4.92
N ASP A 159 -8.20 20.99 -4.92
CA ASP A 159 -8.11 21.86 -6.11
C ASP A 159 -6.93 21.43 -6.99
N VAL A 160 -7.22 20.81 -8.11
CA VAL A 160 -6.22 20.31 -9.07
C VAL A 160 -6.00 21.23 -10.28
N ILE A 161 -6.65 22.41 -10.31
CA ILE A 161 -6.70 23.28 -11.52
C ILE A 161 -5.32 23.76 -11.98
N GLU A 162 -4.39 23.93 -11.06
CA GLU A 162 -3.03 24.41 -11.34
C GLU A 162 -2.10 23.31 -11.84
N LEU A 163 -2.50 22.04 -11.71
CA LEU A 163 -1.66 20.94 -12.11
C LEU A 163 -1.60 20.83 -13.64
N PRO A 164 -0.43 20.51 -14.21
CA PRO A 164 -0.30 20.33 -15.66
C PRO A 164 -1.01 19.05 -16.14
N GLU A 165 -1.44 19.01 -17.40
CA GLU A 165 -1.87 17.79 -18.05
C GLU A 165 -0.66 16.87 -18.36
N PRO A 166 -0.79 15.54 -18.27
CA PRO A 166 -2.02 14.77 -17.93
C PRO A 166 -2.22 14.56 -16.43
N LEU A 167 -1.36 15.13 -15.56
CA LEU A 167 -1.41 14.95 -14.11
C LEU A 167 -2.74 15.43 -13.53
N ARG A 168 -3.23 16.60 -13.98
CA ARG A 168 -4.49 17.18 -13.53
C ARG A 168 -5.68 16.23 -13.74
N SER A 169 -5.86 15.75 -14.95
CA SER A 169 -6.97 14.82 -15.28
C SER A 169 -6.88 13.53 -14.47
N ARG A 170 -5.68 12.97 -14.30
CA ARG A 170 -5.46 11.76 -13.50
C ARG A 170 -5.81 11.98 -12.04
N LEU A 171 -5.31 13.06 -11.44
CA LEU A 171 -5.53 13.35 -10.02
C LEU A 171 -6.97 13.80 -9.74
N ARG A 172 -7.67 14.40 -10.68
CA ARG A 172 -9.10 14.69 -10.51
C ARG A 172 -9.88 13.38 -10.30
N VAL A 173 -9.70 12.40 -11.19
CA VAL A 173 -10.33 11.09 -11.05
C VAL A 173 -9.94 10.40 -9.74
N PHE A 174 -8.67 10.49 -9.36
CA PHE A 174 -8.16 9.90 -8.12
C PHE A 174 -8.82 10.54 -6.87
N TYR A 175 -8.86 11.88 -6.77
CA TYR A 175 -9.46 12.56 -5.63
C TYR A 175 -10.99 12.42 -5.59
N ASP A 176 -11.65 12.28 -6.74
CA ASP A 176 -13.09 12.00 -6.82
C ASP A 176 -13.45 10.62 -6.22
N SER A 177 -12.49 9.70 -6.15
CA SER A 177 -12.66 8.41 -5.44
C SER A 177 -12.54 8.52 -3.91
N ALA A 178 -12.31 9.72 -3.37
CA ALA A 178 -12.15 10.00 -1.95
C ALA A 178 -11.10 9.09 -1.26
N PRO A 179 -9.83 9.11 -1.68
CA PRO A 179 -8.78 8.24 -1.14
C PRO A 179 -8.63 8.38 0.38
N GLY A 180 -8.89 9.55 0.97
CA GLY A 180 -8.86 9.76 2.41
C GLY A 180 -9.84 8.88 3.18
N ALA A 181 -11.02 8.62 2.63
CA ALA A 181 -11.99 7.71 3.22
C ALA A 181 -11.52 6.23 3.16
N ASN A 182 -10.65 5.90 2.21
CA ASN A 182 -10.11 4.55 2.00
C ASN A 182 -8.70 4.39 2.60
N ASN A 183 -8.15 5.41 3.27
CA ASN A 183 -6.77 5.42 3.72
C ASN A 183 -6.42 4.23 4.64
N ALA A 184 -7.32 3.84 5.56
CA ALA A 184 -7.10 2.69 6.43
C ALA A 184 -6.95 1.38 5.62
N GLN A 185 -7.78 1.20 4.57
CA GLN A 185 -7.68 0.06 3.66
C GLN A 185 -6.36 0.10 2.87
N ASN A 186 -5.97 1.26 2.36
CA ASN A 186 -4.70 1.44 1.65
C ASN A 186 -3.49 1.14 2.55
N ASN A 187 -3.51 1.56 3.82
CA ASN A 187 -2.45 1.22 4.77
C ASN A 187 -2.29 -0.28 4.97
N LEU A 188 -3.40 -1.01 5.07
CA LEU A 188 -3.38 -2.47 5.22
C LEU A 188 -2.90 -3.16 3.95
N HIS A 189 -3.33 -2.69 2.78
CA HIS A 189 -2.84 -3.17 1.49
C HIS A 189 -1.31 -3.04 1.41
N GLU A 190 -0.78 -1.86 1.68
CA GLU A 190 0.66 -1.64 1.70
C GLU A 190 1.37 -2.47 2.79
N TYR A 191 0.72 -2.64 3.95
CA TYR A 191 1.29 -3.49 5.01
C TYR A 191 1.39 -4.96 4.57
N VAL A 192 0.40 -5.48 3.82
CA VAL A 192 0.47 -6.83 3.24
C VAL A 192 1.68 -6.95 2.31
N HIS A 193 1.97 -5.93 1.50
CA HIS A 193 3.14 -5.93 0.63
C HIS A 193 4.47 -6.06 1.38
N THR A 194 4.59 -5.57 2.63
CA THR A 194 5.79 -5.79 3.44
C THR A 194 5.98 -7.26 3.85
N GLN A 195 4.92 -8.08 3.74
CA GLN A 195 4.95 -9.50 4.04
C GLN A 195 5.18 -10.38 2.79
N GLN A 196 4.81 -9.87 1.62
CA GLN A 196 4.94 -10.55 0.33
C GLN A 196 6.37 -10.45 -0.23
N ARG A 197 6.73 -11.40 -1.10
CA ARG A 197 7.92 -11.27 -1.95
C ARG A 197 7.66 -10.29 -3.09
N GLU A 198 8.72 -9.62 -3.54
CA GLU A 198 8.66 -8.80 -4.75
C GLU A 198 8.45 -9.64 -6.01
N THR A 199 7.95 -8.99 -7.06
CA THR A 199 7.80 -9.60 -8.39
C THR A 199 8.36 -8.68 -9.47
N THR A 200 8.80 -9.28 -10.57
CA THR A 200 9.32 -8.59 -11.76
C THR A 200 8.92 -9.35 -13.03
N GLY A 201 7.73 -9.90 -13.04
CA GLY A 201 7.34 -10.85 -14.07
C GLY A 201 6.19 -10.39 -14.97
N SER A 202 5.31 -11.34 -15.28
CA SER A 202 4.16 -11.18 -16.14
C SER A 202 3.00 -10.44 -15.48
N LEU A 203 1.97 -10.10 -16.26
CA LEU A 203 0.70 -9.55 -15.75
C LEU A 203 0.10 -10.44 -14.64
N ALA A 204 0.14 -11.77 -14.79
CA ALA A 204 -0.37 -12.69 -13.77
C ALA A 204 0.31 -12.49 -12.42
N GLN A 205 1.64 -12.36 -12.41
CA GLN A 205 2.42 -12.22 -11.19
C GLN A 205 2.09 -10.90 -10.46
N TYR A 206 2.02 -9.79 -11.19
CA TYR A 206 1.64 -8.51 -10.62
C TYR A 206 0.18 -8.49 -10.17
N ALA A 207 -0.75 -8.91 -11.03
CA ALA A 207 -2.19 -8.88 -10.71
C ALA A 207 -2.52 -9.74 -9.49
N VAL A 208 -1.94 -10.94 -9.36
CA VAL A 208 -2.16 -11.81 -8.20
C VAL A 208 -1.57 -11.20 -6.94
N ARG A 209 -0.36 -10.62 -6.99
CA ARG A 209 0.27 -9.96 -5.84
C ARG A 209 -0.59 -8.79 -5.32
N GLU A 210 -1.02 -7.91 -6.21
CA GLU A 210 -1.85 -6.75 -5.87
C GLU A 210 -3.24 -7.20 -5.36
N GLY A 211 -3.87 -8.11 -6.07
CA GLY A 211 -5.20 -8.58 -5.69
C GLY A 211 -5.24 -9.38 -4.39
N VAL A 212 -4.19 -10.12 -4.07
CA VAL A 212 -4.03 -10.76 -2.75
C VAL A 212 -3.91 -9.71 -1.65
N ALA A 213 -3.13 -8.63 -1.86
CA ALA A 213 -3.01 -7.55 -0.89
C ALA A 213 -4.36 -6.88 -0.62
N GLU A 214 -5.13 -6.58 -1.67
CA GLU A 214 -6.50 -6.05 -1.55
C GLU A 214 -7.44 -7.00 -0.79
N TYR A 215 -7.43 -8.29 -1.14
CA TYR A 215 -8.30 -9.29 -0.52
C TYR A 215 -7.98 -9.47 0.98
N ILE A 216 -6.72 -9.56 1.33
CA ILE A 216 -6.28 -9.69 2.74
C ILE A 216 -6.59 -8.43 3.52
N ALA A 217 -6.39 -7.23 2.96
CA ALA A 217 -6.76 -5.97 3.59
C ALA A 217 -8.27 -5.90 3.87
N GLU A 218 -9.13 -6.39 2.96
CA GLU A 218 -10.57 -6.54 3.23
C GLU A 218 -10.85 -7.53 4.38
N ARG A 219 -10.17 -8.67 4.41
CA ARG A 219 -10.34 -9.67 5.48
C ARG A 219 -9.96 -9.14 6.85
N ILE A 220 -8.93 -8.29 6.92
CA ILE A 220 -8.47 -7.66 8.15
C ILE A 220 -9.47 -6.61 8.62
N SER A 221 -9.85 -5.69 7.75
CA SER A 221 -10.66 -4.50 8.09
C SER A 221 -12.16 -4.74 8.11
N GLY A 222 -12.64 -5.80 7.43
CA GLY A 222 -14.06 -6.03 7.15
C GLY A 222 -14.67 -5.02 6.16
N ARG A 223 -13.86 -4.16 5.53
CA ARG A 223 -14.29 -3.12 4.59
C ARG A 223 -13.90 -3.50 3.17
N ARG A 224 -14.85 -3.47 2.25
CA ARG A 224 -14.56 -3.67 0.82
C ARG A 224 -13.77 -2.48 0.28
N PRO A 225 -12.81 -2.73 -0.64
CA PRO A 225 -12.16 -1.66 -1.38
C PRO A 225 -13.19 -0.80 -2.12
N ALA A 226 -13.13 0.52 -1.98
CA ALA A 226 -14.10 1.44 -2.58
C ALA A 226 -13.61 2.03 -3.91
N LEU A 227 -12.72 1.34 -4.62
CA LEU A 227 -12.23 1.79 -5.93
C LEU A 227 -13.25 1.49 -7.03
N PRO A 228 -13.34 2.33 -8.10
CA PRO A 228 -14.31 2.16 -9.19
C PRO A 228 -14.27 0.79 -9.87
N LEU A 229 -13.09 0.16 -9.92
CA LEU A 229 -12.89 -1.17 -10.50
C LEU A 229 -13.71 -2.27 -9.78
N TYR A 230 -14.02 -2.12 -8.49
CA TYR A 230 -14.83 -3.08 -7.73
C TYR A 230 -16.34 -2.94 -7.96
N ALA A 231 -16.79 -1.80 -8.49
CA ALA A 231 -18.14 -1.65 -9.02
C ALA A 231 -18.24 -2.15 -10.47
N TYR A 232 -17.22 -1.89 -11.28
CA TYR A 232 -17.14 -2.29 -12.68
C TYR A 232 -16.96 -3.81 -12.85
N GLY A 233 -16.04 -4.40 -12.11
CA GLY A 233 -15.59 -5.78 -12.30
C GLY A 233 -16.70 -6.83 -12.29
N PRO A 234 -17.66 -6.85 -11.31
CA PRO A 234 -18.73 -7.81 -11.28
C PRO A 234 -19.67 -7.76 -12.51
N LEU A 235 -19.83 -6.59 -13.11
CA LEU A 235 -20.66 -6.38 -14.30
C LEU A 235 -19.98 -6.86 -15.59
N HIS A 236 -18.64 -6.94 -15.59
CA HIS A 236 -17.81 -7.27 -16.75
C HIS A 236 -16.93 -8.52 -16.52
N GLU A 237 -17.23 -9.32 -15.50
CA GLU A 237 -16.35 -10.40 -15.06
C GLU A 237 -16.03 -11.41 -16.17
N SER A 238 -16.98 -11.77 -17.02
CA SER A 238 -16.75 -12.71 -18.11
C SER A 238 -15.75 -12.19 -19.15
N GLU A 239 -15.83 -10.91 -19.49
CA GLU A 239 -14.91 -10.22 -20.39
C GLU A 239 -13.51 -10.13 -19.76
N ILE A 240 -13.45 -9.68 -18.51
CA ILE A 240 -12.20 -9.58 -17.75
C ILE A 240 -11.49 -10.94 -17.69
N ARG A 241 -12.22 -12.02 -17.38
CA ARG A 241 -11.66 -13.38 -17.31
C ARG A 241 -11.12 -13.86 -18.66
N ALA A 242 -11.88 -13.65 -19.73
CA ALA A 242 -11.49 -14.06 -21.07
C ALA A 242 -10.21 -13.34 -21.51
N ARG A 243 -10.16 -12.02 -21.29
CA ARG A 243 -9.04 -11.19 -21.64
C ARG A 243 -7.83 -11.44 -20.74
N PHE A 244 -8.03 -11.55 -19.42
CA PHE A 244 -6.95 -11.88 -18.49
C PHE A 244 -6.28 -13.21 -18.87
N ARG A 245 -7.05 -14.23 -19.21
CA ARG A 245 -6.52 -15.51 -19.66
C ARG A 245 -5.65 -15.38 -20.93
N ALA A 246 -6.02 -14.52 -21.85
CA ALA A 246 -5.28 -14.31 -23.08
C ALA A 246 -3.99 -13.54 -22.88
N GLU A 247 -3.95 -12.61 -21.92
CA GLU A 247 -2.86 -11.64 -21.74
C GLU A 247 -1.97 -11.92 -20.50
N MET A 248 -2.38 -12.79 -19.57
CA MET A 248 -1.78 -12.95 -18.25
C MET A 248 -0.30 -13.37 -18.25
N ASP A 249 0.17 -14.01 -19.32
CA ASP A 249 1.55 -14.48 -19.45
C ASP A 249 2.47 -13.41 -20.07
N GLY A 250 1.89 -12.33 -20.57
CA GLY A 250 2.59 -11.21 -21.18
C GLY A 250 3.02 -10.14 -20.17
N ASP A 251 3.66 -9.10 -20.71
CA ASP A 251 4.19 -7.95 -19.96
C ASP A 251 3.40 -6.64 -20.21
N ALA A 252 2.23 -6.73 -20.84
CA ALA A 252 1.37 -5.58 -21.15
C ALA A 252 0.66 -5.04 -19.89
N LEU A 253 1.44 -4.65 -18.88
CA LEU A 253 0.93 -4.18 -17.58
C LEU A 253 0.06 -2.92 -17.72
N ASP A 254 0.41 -2.00 -18.61
CA ASP A 254 -0.27 -0.71 -18.79
C ASP A 254 -1.76 -0.83 -19.16
N ASN A 255 -2.17 -1.96 -19.70
CA ASN A 255 -3.59 -2.23 -19.97
C ASN A 255 -4.36 -2.59 -18.70
N TRP A 256 -3.69 -3.05 -17.64
CA TRP A 256 -4.30 -3.69 -16.48
C TRP A 256 -3.99 -3.04 -15.15
N LEU A 257 -2.79 -2.48 -14.97
CA LEU A 257 -2.24 -2.04 -13.69
C LEU A 257 -1.53 -0.70 -13.86
N TYR A 258 -1.51 0.10 -12.79
CA TYR A 258 -0.77 1.37 -12.70
C TYR A 258 -1.12 2.38 -13.81
N ASN A 259 -2.36 2.30 -14.29
CA ASN A 259 -2.82 2.98 -15.48
C ASN A 259 -3.91 4.04 -15.16
N ASN A 260 -4.57 4.51 -16.19
CA ASN A 260 -5.72 5.42 -16.09
C ASN A 260 -6.88 4.89 -16.95
N ALA A 261 -8.03 5.56 -16.94
CA ALA A 261 -9.22 5.15 -17.67
C ALA A 261 -9.09 5.14 -19.22
N ARG A 262 -7.94 5.49 -19.79
CA ARG A 262 -7.66 5.38 -21.24
C ARG A 262 -7.18 3.98 -21.66
N ASN A 263 -7.29 3.02 -20.78
CA ASN A 263 -7.06 1.60 -21.04
C ASN A 263 -8.29 0.95 -21.75
N PRO A 264 -8.21 -0.31 -22.17
CA PRO A 264 -9.29 -0.99 -22.87
C PRO A 264 -10.59 -1.16 -22.09
N PHE A 265 -10.57 -1.01 -20.76
CA PHE A 265 -11.75 -1.17 -19.89
C PHE A 265 -12.47 0.14 -19.59
N GLY A 266 -11.84 1.28 -19.83
CA GLY A 266 -12.35 2.59 -19.42
C GLY A 266 -12.38 2.83 -17.91
N VAL A 267 -11.81 1.91 -17.12
CA VAL A 267 -11.65 1.97 -15.66
C VAL A 267 -10.19 1.61 -15.33
N SER A 268 -9.56 2.35 -14.43
CA SER A 268 -8.17 2.10 -14.04
C SER A 268 -8.03 0.79 -13.27
N ASP A 269 -6.86 0.17 -13.43
CA ASP A 269 -6.33 -0.85 -12.52
C ASP A 269 -7.17 -2.14 -12.40
N VAL A 270 -7.84 -2.56 -13.48
CA VAL A 270 -8.71 -3.76 -13.49
C VAL A 270 -7.94 -5.06 -13.15
N GLY A 271 -6.62 -5.06 -13.27
CA GLY A 271 -5.76 -6.16 -12.82
C GLY A 271 -5.86 -6.45 -11.33
N TYR A 272 -6.06 -5.42 -10.49
CA TYR A 272 -6.33 -5.59 -9.04
C TYR A 272 -7.60 -6.41 -8.82
N TYR A 273 -8.66 -6.14 -9.58
CA TYR A 273 -9.89 -6.92 -9.51
C TYR A 273 -9.67 -8.38 -9.92
N ALA A 274 -8.94 -8.63 -10.99
CA ALA A 274 -8.65 -9.99 -11.43
C ALA A 274 -7.93 -10.79 -10.33
N GLY A 275 -6.86 -10.22 -9.76
CA GLY A 275 -6.10 -10.83 -8.66
C GLY A 275 -6.93 -11.01 -7.39
N TYR A 276 -7.74 -10.01 -7.03
CA TYR A 276 -8.67 -10.08 -5.89
C TYR A 276 -9.66 -11.24 -6.05
N ARG A 277 -10.25 -11.40 -7.24
CA ARG A 277 -11.18 -12.50 -7.52
C ARG A 277 -10.48 -13.87 -7.45
N ILE A 278 -9.26 -13.98 -7.93
CA ILE A 278 -8.46 -15.19 -7.81
C ILE A 278 -8.24 -15.53 -6.32
N ALA A 279 -7.82 -14.57 -5.51
CA ALA A 279 -7.63 -14.75 -4.07
C ALA A 279 -8.93 -15.14 -3.34
N GLN A 280 -10.03 -14.48 -3.67
CA GLN A 280 -11.36 -14.75 -3.11
C GLN A 280 -11.85 -16.16 -3.45
N GLU A 281 -11.75 -16.60 -4.72
CA GLU A 281 -12.18 -17.94 -5.13
C GLU A 281 -11.26 -19.03 -4.56
N TYR A 282 -9.95 -18.75 -4.43
CA TYR A 282 -9.03 -19.64 -3.73
C TYR A 282 -9.47 -19.84 -2.27
N MET A 283 -9.67 -18.75 -1.52
CA MET A 283 -10.10 -18.79 -0.11
C MET A 283 -11.39 -19.58 0.08
N ARG A 284 -12.38 -19.45 -0.80
CA ARG A 284 -13.68 -20.16 -0.70
C ARG A 284 -13.54 -21.68 -0.71
N GLN A 285 -12.45 -22.20 -1.23
CA GLN A 285 -12.19 -23.64 -1.34
C GLN A 285 -11.35 -24.17 -0.17
N GLN A 286 -10.85 -23.28 0.71
CA GLN A 286 -9.96 -23.67 1.79
C GLN A 286 -10.73 -23.87 3.10
N PRO A 287 -10.51 -25.01 3.82
CA PRO A 287 -11.14 -25.25 5.12
C PRO A 287 -10.47 -24.46 6.25
N ASP A 288 -9.20 -24.03 6.08
CA ASP A 288 -8.38 -23.33 7.07
C ASP A 288 -7.99 -21.94 6.53
N GLU A 289 -8.58 -20.90 7.13
CA GLU A 289 -8.36 -19.53 6.74
C GLU A 289 -6.91 -19.07 6.99
N GLN A 290 -6.31 -19.46 8.12
CA GLN A 290 -4.94 -19.03 8.45
C GLN A 290 -3.93 -19.67 7.47
N ALA A 291 -4.09 -20.96 7.18
CA ALA A 291 -3.24 -21.64 6.20
C ALA A 291 -3.41 -21.04 4.79
N ALA A 292 -4.63 -20.67 4.41
CA ALA A 292 -4.90 -20.03 3.12
C ALA A 292 -4.26 -18.65 3.02
N ILE A 293 -4.38 -17.82 4.06
CA ILE A 293 -3.74 -16.49 4.12
C ILE A 293 -2.21 -16.63 4.08
N ALA A 294 -1.64 -17.54 4.87
CA ALA A 294 -0.20 -17.81 4.83
C ALA A 294 0.24 -18.21 3.42
N ARG A 295 -0.47 -19.12 2.75
CA ARG A 295 -0.18 -19.54 1.38
C ARG A 295 -0.23 -18.39 0.38
N MET A 296 -1.20 -17.47 0.52
CA MET A 296 -1.32 -16.27 -0.32
C MET A 296 -0.13 -15.32 -0.11
N ILE A 297 0.20 -15.00 1.15
CA ILE A 297 1.29 -14.06 1.48
C ILE A 297 2.65 -14.62 1.06
N GLU A 298 2.89 -15.91 1.32
CA GLU A 298 4.17 -16.57 1.13
C GLU A 298 4.37 -17.12 -0.29
N LEU A 299 3.39 -16.93 -1.18
CA LEU A 299 3.49 -17.31 -2.58
C LEU A 299 4.78 -16.71 -3.19
N ASP A 300 5.51 -17.50 -3.94
CA ASP A 300 6.64 -16.97 -4.69
C ASP A 300 6.15 -16.25 -5.95
N TYR A 301 5.91 -14.94 -5.78
CA TYR A 301 5.45 -14.08 -6.87
C TYR A 301 6.48 -13.88 -7.98
N SER A 302 7.74 -14.27 -7.77
CA SER A 302 8.77 -14.26 -8.81
C SER A 302 8.78 -15.53 -9.67
N ASP A 303 8.14 -16.61 -9.19
CA ASP A 303 8.01 -17.88 -9.90
C ASP A 303 6.69 -17.94 -10.70
N PRO A 304 6.73 -17.84 -12.04
CA PRO A 304 5.51 -17.90 -12.85
C PRO A 304 4.79 -19.25 -12.76
N VAL A 305 5.49 -20.34 -12.45
CA VAL A 305 4.88 -21.67 -12.28
C VAL A 305 4.07 -21.73 -10.98
N ALA A 306 4.62 -21.17 -9.88
CA ALA A 306 3.93 -21.09 -8.60
C ALA A 306 2.66 -20.23 -8.69
N VAL A 307 2.76 -19.05 -9.37
CA VAL A 307 1.62 -18.15 -9.57
C VAL A 307 0.56 -18.78 -10.46
N ARG A 308 0.94 -19.45 -11.55
CA ARG A 308 0.00 -20.17 -12.41
C ARG A 308 -0.72 -21.27 -11.63
N GLY A 309 -0.01 -22.07 -10.86
CA GLY A 309 -0.61 -23.11 -10.02
C GLY A 309 -1.59 -22.55 -8.99
N PHE A 310 -1.31 -21.37 -8.44
CA PHE A 310 -2.23 -20.67 -7.54
C PHE A 310 -3.51 -20.20 -8.26
N ILE A 311 -3.37 -19.61 -9.48
CA ILE A 311 -4.52 -19.23 -10.32
C ILE A 311 -5.38 -20.44 -10.65
N GLU A 312 -4.79 -21.55 -11.06
CA GLU A 312 -5.49 -22.80 -11.36
C GLU A 312 -6.21 -23.37 -10.13
N ALA A 313 -5.56 -23.38 -8.97
CA ALA A 313 -6.14 -23.82 -7.72
C ALA A 313 -7.31 -22.96 -7.25
N SER A 314 -7.36 -21.69 -7.65
CA SER A 314 -8.50 -20.81 -7.37
C SER A 314 -9.77 -21.21 -8.13
N GLY A 315 -9.65 -21.86 -9.29
CA GLY A 315 -10.77 -22.17 -10.19
C GLY A 315 -11.44 -20.93 -10.80
N TRP A 316 -10.91 -19.73 -10.57
CA TRP A 316 -11.49 -18.51 -11.15
C TRP A 316 -11.40 -18.48 -12.68
N LEU A 317 -10.31 -18.99 -13.25
CA LEU A 317 -10.25 -19.26 -14.68
C LEU A 317 -10.71 -20.70 -14.93
N PRO A 318 -11.84 -20.96 -15.65
CA PRO A 318 -12.30 -22.31 -15.93
C PRO A 318 -11.22 -23.12 -16.65
N GLN A 319 -11.09 -24.38 -16.31
CA GLN A 319 -10.19 -25.31 -17.01
C GLN A 319 -10.56 -25.36 -18.51
N ARG A 320 -9.54 -25.49 -19.38
CA ARG A 320 -9.74 -25.63 -20.81
C ARG A 320 -10.42 -26.95 -21.12
#